data_fe82cfaa7b314ba7745b2e9d62342637
#
_entry.id   fe82cfaa7b314ba7745b2e9d62342637
#
_cell.length_a   1.000
_cell.length_b   1.000
_cell.length_c   1.000
_cell.angle_alpha   90.00
_cell.angle_beta   90.00
_cell.angle_gamma   90.00
#
_symmetry.space_group_name_H-M   'P 1'
#
loop_
_entity.id
_entity.type
_entity.pdbx_description
1 polymer ?
#
loop_
_entity_poly.entity_id
_entity_poly.type
_entity_poly.pdbx_seq_one_letter_code
_entity_poly.pdbx_strand_id
1 'polypeptide(L)'
;AIVSNTGGDDSANTLNDLTVSRANTDVKNRWTTWQTNTDNDWASILFGNSGDLTKRFVDNLSVDFYTDGAIGLPKEYVIEYYVGQEIPDLPTDVNHAQGDAKHPFNNAANWKEVEHLKAPGQLSASQTNHFTFDKVETYAGRIRMKKANGTDGVGLTEITILGNKVPSASSSEISIQVDGKSLEHFNPAKTDYHIPQASKVITATASDNGLVTIVPATSPEGATRLILK
;
A
#
# COMPACT_ATOMS: atom_id res chain seq x y z
N ALA A 1 1.52 -11.54 -0.42
CA ALA A 1 0.50 -11.34 0.63
C ALA A 1 1.01 -11.86 1.98
N ILE A 2 0.39 -11.40 3.07
CA ILE A 2 0.61 -11.91 4.44
C ILE A 2 -0.76 -12.22 5.02
N VAL A 3 -0.91 -13.35 5.70
CA VAL A 3 -2.20 -13.84 6.18
C VAL A 3 -2.15 -14.26 7.66
N SER A 4 -3.32 -14.27 8.33
CA SER A 4 -3.45 -14.69 9.74
C SER A 4 -3.15 -16.17 9.94
N ASN A 5 -3.78 -16.98 9.11
CA ASN A 5 -3.73 -18.44 9.15
C ASN A 5 -3.82 -18.99 7.72
N THR A 6 -3.43 -20.26 7.55
CA THR A 6 -3.60 -20.96 6.28
C THR A 6 -4.09 -22.38 6.58
N GLY A 7 -5.14 -22.79 5.91
CA GLY A 7 -5.72 -24.13 6.03
C GLY A 7 -5.13 -25.11 5.03
N GLY A 8 -4.90 -26.34 5.46
CA GLY A 8 -4.45 -27.41 4.58
C GLY A 8 -3.19 -27.09 3.79
N ASP A 9 -3.23 -27.37 2.48
CA ASP A 9 -2.11 -27.14 1.54
C ASP A 9 -2.26 -25.79 0.77
N ASP A 10 -3.15 -24.93 1.21
CA ASP A 10 -3.41 -23.62 0.59
C ASP A 10 -2.25 -22.64 0.82
N SER A 11 -2.16 -21.60 0.01
CA SER A 11 -1.05 -20.64 0.07
C SER A 11 -1.47 -19.18 -0.09
N ALA A 12 -0.91 -18.30 0.72
CA ALA A 12 -1.05 -16.86 0.56
C ALA A 12 -0.38 -16.31 -0.72
N ASN A 13 0.48 -17.08 -1.36
CA ASN A 13 1.16 -16.65 -2.58
C ASN A 13 0.21 -16.50 -3.77
N THR A 14 -0.96 -17.14 -3.72
CA THR A 14 -1.99 -17.03 -4.75
C THR A 14 -2.83 -15.77 -4.65
N LEU A 15 -2.67 -14.98 -3.59
CA LEU A 15 -3.56 -13.84 -3.31
C LEU A 15 -3.21 -12.56 -4.06
N ASN A 16 -2.09 -12.49 -4.74
CA ASN A 16 -1.65 -11.31 -5.48
C ASN A 16 -0.82 -11.69 -6.72
N ASP A 17 -1.20 -12.75 -7.37
CA ASP A 17 -0.57 -13.23 -8.61
C ASP A 17 -1.34 -12.85 -9.88
N LEU A 18 -2.43 -12.09 -9.73
CA LEU A 18 -3.36 -11.67 -10.77
C LEU A 18 -4.15 -12.82 -11.40
N THR A 19 -4.23 -13.96 -10.71
CA THR A 19 -4.95 -15.15 -11.17
C THR A 19 -6.23 -15.30 -10.37
N VAL A 20 -7.37 -15.00 -10.97
CA VAL A 20 -8.68 -15.21 -10.36
C VAL A 20 -9.24 -16.55 -10.78
N SER A 21 -9.31 -17.50 -9.86
CA SER A 21 -9.96 -18.78 -10.07
C SER A 21 -11.31 -18.82 -9.36
N ARG A 22 -12.40 -18.89 -10.14
CA ARG A 22 -13.76 -19.02 -9.61
C ARG A 22 -14.28 -20.45 -9.64
N ALA A 23 -13.47 -21.39 -10.10
CA ALA A 23 -13.81 -22.80 -10.08
C ALA A 23 -13.57 -23.35 -8.66
N ASN A 24 -14.63 -23.84 -8.03
CA ASN A 24 -14.58 -24.43 -6.70
C ASN A 24 -13.73 -25.72 -6.62
N THR A 25 -13.25 -26.22 -7.76
CA THR A 25 -12.38 -27.39 -7.86
C THR A 25 -10.89 -27.03 -7.95
N ASP A 26 -10.55 -25.76 -8.12
CA ASP A 26 -9.17 -25.31 -8.24
C ASP A 26 -8.58 -25.01 -6.85
N VAL A 27 -8.09 -26.08 -6.22
CA VAL A 27 -7.48 -26.03 -4.89
C VAL A 27 -6.05 -25.50 -4.89
N LYS A 28 -5.48 -25.19 -6.06
CA LYS A 28 -4.10 -24.71 -6.16
C LYS A 28 -3.98 -23.18 -6.20
N ASN A 29 -5.05 -22.50 -6.62
CA ASN A 29 -5.06 -21.05 -6.81
C ASN A 29 -6.00 -20.37 -5.81
N ARG A 30 -5.85 -20.75 -4.54
CA ARG A 30 -6.64 -20.18 -3.45
C ARG A 30 -5.84 -20.10 -2.15
N TRP A 31 -6.33 -19.26 -1.27
CA TRP A 31 -6.01 -19.27 0.16
C TRP A 31 -7.31 -19.47 0.93
N THR A 32 -7.30 -20.33 1.94
CA THR A 32 -8.42 -20.53 2.85
C THR A 32 -7.96 -20.67 4.30
N THR A 33 -8.91 -20.54 5.21
CA THR A 33 -8.71 -20.88 6.63
C THR A 33 -9.41 -22.18 7.02
N TRP A 34 -9.52 -23.11 6.08
CA TRP A 34 -10.14 -24.40 6.30
C TRP A 34 -9.50 -25.16 7.47
N GLN A 35 -10.35 -25.60 8.42
CA GLN A 35 -9.95 -26.36 9.61
C GLN A 35 -8.99 -25.63 10.58
N THR A 36 -8.74 -24.35 10.45
CA THR A 36 -7.91 -23.62 11.42
C THR A 36 -8.62 -23.34 12.74
N ASN A 37 -9.95 -23.50 12.79
CA ASN A 37 -10.79 -23.22 13.95
C ASN A 37 -10.71 -21.76 14.44
N THR A 38 -10.35 -20.84 13.57
CA THR A 38 -10.31 -19.40 13.85
C THR A 38 -11.58 -18.71 13.36
N ASP A 39 -11.90 -17.55 13.93
CA ASP A 39 -13.14 -16.81 13.64
C ASP A 39 -12.87 -15.36 13.21
N ASN A 40 -11.62 -14.90 13.26
CA ASN A 40 -11.20 -13.57 12.83
C ASN A 40 -9.93 -13.66 11.99
N ASP A 41 -10.12 -14.10 10.75
CA ASP A 41 -9.02 -14.26 9.83
C ASP A 41 -8.85 -13.04 8.94
N TRP A 42 -7.63 -12.82 8.50
CA TRP A 42 -7.32 -11.69 7.63
C TRP A 42 -6.30 -12.06 6.56
N ALA A 43 -6.42 -11.37 5.44
CA ALA A 43 -5.44 -11.38 4.37
C ALA A 43 -5.03 -9.94 4.05
N SER A 44 -3.74 -9.70 3.88
CA SER A 44 -3.15 -8.38 3.66
C SER A 44 -2.19 -8.36 2.49
N ILE A 45 -2.07 -7.17 1.88
CA ILE A 45 -1.03 -6.85 0.92
C ILE A 45 -0.09 -5.81 1.54
N LEU A 46 1.19 -6.15 1.62
CA LEU A 46 2.27 -5.25 1.97
C LEU A 46 2.89 -4.68 0.70
N PHE A 47 3.11 -3.37 0.65
CA PHE A 47 3.57 -2.69 -0.57
C PHE A 47 5.09 -2.66 -0.66
N GLY A 48 5.63 -3.21 -1.74
CA GLY A 48 7.05 -3.27 -2.02
C GLY A 48 7.63 -4.68 -1.91
N ASN A 49 8.93 -4.76 -2.07
CA ASN A 49 9.70 -5.99 -1.94
C ASN A 49 10.59 -5.94 -0.70
N SER A 50 11.17 -7.07 -0.32
CA SER A 50 12.17 -7.13 0.74
C SER A 50 13.27 -6.09 0.52
N GLY A 51 13.46 -5.19 1.48
CA GLY A 51 14.44 -4.09 1.40
C GLY A 51 13.95 -2.81 0.70
N ASP A 52 12.76 -2.79 0.09
CA ASP A 52 12.18 -1.61 -0.56
C ASP A 52 10.66 -1.51 -0.25
N LEU A 53 10.34 -1.44 1.03
CA LEU A 53 8.96 -1.23 1.47
C LEU A 53 8.63 0.26 1.36
N THR A 54 7.58 0.57 0.62
CA THR A 54 7.17 1.96 0.37
C THR A 54 5.71 2.16 0.72
N LYS A 55 5.42 3.28 1.37
CA LYS A 55 4.04 3.70 1.56
C LYS A 55 3.36 3.99 0.21
N ARG A 56 2.06 3.73 0.18
CA ARG A 56 1.18 4.06 -0.94
C ARG A 56 0.01 4.89 -0.47
N PHE A 57 -0.47 5.79 -1.33
CA PHE A 57 -1.79 6.35 -1.21
C PHE A 57 -2.78 5.36 -1.80
N VAL A 58 -3.68 4.87 -0.98
CA VAL A 58 -4.70 3.89 -1.37
C VAL A 58 -6.09 4.38 -0.97
N ASP A 59 -7.07 4.10 -1.80
CA ASP A 59 -8.47 4.43 -1.62
C ASP A 59 -9.40 3.31 -2.08
N ASN A 60 -8.84 2.14 -2.35
CA ASN A 60 -9.56 0.99 -2.87
C ASN A 60 -8.95 -0.33 -2.44
N LEU A 61 -9.77 -1.36 -2.42
CA LEU A 61 -9.40 -2.76 -2.26
C LEU A 61 -10.40 -3.61 -3.04
N SER A 62 -9.93 -4.61 -3.74
CA SER A 62 -10.78 -5.56 -4.45
C SER A 62 -10.47 -6.97 -4.01
N VAL A 63 -11.50 -7.80 -3.88
CA VAL A 63 -11.40 -9.18 -3.39
C VAL A 63 -12.19 -10.11 -4.27
N ASP A 64 -11.59 -11.24 -4.62
CA ASP A 64 -12.25 -12.39 -5.22
C ASP A 64 -12.34 -13.52 -4.18
N PHE A 65 -13.57 -13.81 -3.75
CA PHE A 65 -13.83 -14.85 -2.75
C PHE A 65 -13.82 -16.25 -3.39
N TYR A 66 -13.32 -17.21 -2.62
CA TYR A 66 -13.47 -18.63 -2.89
C TYR A 66 -14.57 -19.24 -2.01
N THR A 67 -15.39 -20.10 -2.58
CA THR A 67 -16.42 -20.86 -1.85
C THR A 67 -16.55 -22.27 -2.43
N ASP A 68 -16.74 -23.30 -1.57
CA ASP A 68 -16.92 -24.69 -1.99
C ASP A 68 -17.90 -25.50 -1.11
N GLY A 69 -18.68 -24.81 -0.31
CA GLY A 69 -19.63 -25.43 0.61
C GLY A 69 -19.08 -25.61 2.04
N ALA A 70 -17.81 -25.94 2.20
CA ALA A 70 -17.10 -25.88 3.47
C ALA A 70 -16.56 -24.47 3.74
N ILE A 71 -16.03 -23.82 2.70
CA ILE A 71 -15.59 -22.43 2.71
C ILE A 71 -16.73 -21.53 2.23
N GLY A 72 -17.05 -20.50 2.99
CA GLY A 72 -18.14 -19.58 2.71
C GLY A 72 -17.73 -18.12 2.61
N LEU A 73 -18.65 -17.30 2.11
CA LEU A 73 -18.51 -15.85 2.22
C LEU A 73 -18.51 -15.44 3.70
N PRO A 74 -17.72 -14.43 4.09
CA PRO A 74 -17.71 -13.97 5.48
C PRO A 74 -19.06 -13.37 5.87
N LYS A 75 -19.50 -13.61 7.10
CA LYS A 75 -20.71 -12.98 7.65
C LYS A 75 -20.46 -11.53 8.08
N GLU A 76 -19.23 -11.21 8.44
CA GLU A 76 -18.76 -9.88 8.83
C GLU A 76 -17.36 -9.68 8.23
N TYR A 77 -17.06 -8.45 7.86
CA TYR A 77 -15.72 -8.07 7.39
C TYR A 77 -15.42 -6.63 7.75
N VAL A 78 -14.14 -6.31 7.81
CA VAL A 78 -13.61 -4.96 8.02
C VAL A 78 -12.44 -4.74 7.06
N ILE A 79 -12.41 -3.59 6.41
CA ILE A 79 -11.26 -3.15 5.61
C ILE A 79 -10.40 -2.25 6.49
N GLU A 80 -9.11 -2.57 6.58
CA GLU A 80 -8.20 -1.90 7.49
C GLU A 80 -6.89 -1.54 6.77
N TYR A 81 -6.25 -0.46 7.22
CA TYR A 81 -4.93 -0.05 6.77
C TYR A 81 -3.94 -0.02 7.93
N TYR A 82 -2.67 -0.25 7.61
CA TYR A 82 -1.61 -0.37 8.59
C TYR A 82 -1.13 1.01 9.07
N VAL A 83 -1.06 1.19 10.39
CA VAL A 83 -0.61 2.42 11.09
C VAL A 83 0.57 2.15 12.03
N GLY A 84 1.06 0.90 12.09
CA GLY A 84 2.17 0.54 12.97
C GLY A 84 3.48 1.22 12.57
N GLN A 85 4.35 1.39 13.55
CA GLN A 85 5.69 1.97 13.35
C GLN A 85 6.69 0.94 12.83
N GLU A 86 6.52 -0.32 13.24
CA GLU A 86 7.38 -1.42 12.81
C GLU A 86 6.82 -2.00 11.51
N ILE A 87 7.65 -2.04 10.49
CA ILE A 87 7.33 -2.72 9.24
C ILE A 87 7.92 -4.12 9.37
N PRO A 88 7.11 -5.18 9.19
CA PRO A 88 7.63 -6.53 9.28
C PRO A 88 8.70 -6.73 8.20
N ASP A 89 9.85 -7.26 8.58
CA ASP A 89 10.73 -7.88 7.60
C ASP A 89 9.90 -8.93 6.85
N LEU A 90 9.94 -8.87 5.53
CA LEU A 90 9.29 -9.89 4.73
C LEU A 90 10.04 -11.20 5.02
N PRO A 91 9.42 -12.17 5.71
CA PRO A 91 10.06 -13.44 5.92
C PRO A 91 10.33 -14.06 4.56
N THR A 92 11.44 -14.77 4.44
CA THR A 92 11.77 -15.58 3.25
C THR A 92 10.72 -16.67 3.01
N ASP A 93 9.88 -16.93 4.01
CA ASP A 93 8.73 -17.81 3.97
C ASP A 93 7.45 -16.95 4.16
N VAL A 94 6.85 -16.60 3.05
CA VAL A 94 5.80 -15.57 2.90
C VAL A 94 4.45 -15.87 3.55
N ASN A 95 4.31 -16.99 4.24
CA ASN A 95 2.96 -17.45 4.61
C ASN A 95 2.50 -17.08 6.02
N HIS A 96 3.34 -16.56 6.92
CA HIS A 96 2.92 -16.66 8.30
C HIS A 96 3.21 -15.46 9.20
N ALA A 97 2.18 -14.68 9.45
CA ALA A 97 1.95 -14.19 10.81
C ALA A 97 1.37 -15.30 11.71
N GLN A 98 1.03 -16.47 11.15
CA GLN A 98 0.45 -17.62 11.87
C GLN A 98 1.40 -18.11 12.96
N GLY A 99 0.88 -18.11 14.21
CA GLY A 99 1.62 -18.59 15.37
C GLY A 99 2.66 -17.62 15.93
N ASP A 100 2.97 -16.52 15.27
CA ASP A 100 3.86 -15.48 15.80
C ASP A 100 3.06 -14.33 16.43
N ALA A 101 2.81 -14.40 17.72
CA ALA A 101 2.13 -13.34 18.47
C ALA A 101 2.90 -11.99 18.45
N LYS A 102 4.18 -11.99 18.09
CA LYS A 102 5.00 -10.78 17.98
C LYS A 102 4.96 -10.15 16.61
N HIS A 103 4.45 -10.87 15.59
CA HIS A 103 4.35 -10.33 14.25
C HIS A 103 3.52 -9.05 14.25
N PRO A 104 4.03 -7.90 13.73
CA PRO A 104 3.34 -6.60 13.80
C PRO A 104 1.92 -6.63 13.24
N PHE A 105 1.64 -7.50 12.26
CA PHE A 105 0.30 -7.61 11.66
C PHE A 105 -0.71 -8.34 12.55
N ASN A 106 -0.28 -9.09 13.54
CA ASN A 106 -1.15 -9.69 14.56
C ASN A 106 -1.55 -8.71 15.66
N ASN A 107 -0.84 -7.59 15.80
CA ASN A 107 -1.20 -6.57 16.77
C ASN A 107 -2.34 -5.69 16.22
N ALA A 108 -3.53 -5.81 16.81
CA ALA A 108 -4.70 -5.05 16.39
C ALA A 108 -4.49 -3.51 16.47
N ALA A 109 -3.66 -3.03 17.42
CA ALA A 109 -3.36 -1.59 17.55
C ALA A 109 -2.60 -1.02 16.34
N ASN A 110 -1.98 -1.86 15.52
CA ASN A 110 -1.26 -1.44 14.31
C ASN A 110 -2.20 -1.29 13.09
N TRP A 111 -3.50 -1.47 13.26
CA TRP A 111 -4.48 -1.38 12.18
C TRP A 111 -5.58 -0.38 12.52
N LYS A 112 -6.02 0.35 11.52
CA LYS A 112 -7.15 1.26 11.61
C LYS A 112 -8.15 0.93 10.52
N GLU A 113 -9.43 0.93 10.85
CA GLU A 113 -10.51 0.78 9.90
C GLU A 113 -10.55 1.98 8.96
N VAL A 114 -10.84 1.74 7.68
CA VAL A 114 -11.00 2.80 6.68
C VAL A 114 -12.26 3.62 6.95
N GLU A 115 -12.22 4.89 6.60
CA GLU A 115 -13.35 5.80 6.76
C GLU A 115 -14.17 5.89 5.45
N HIS A 116 -15.46 6.13 5.57
CA HIS A 116 -16.43 6.28 4.46
C HIS A 116 -16.40 5.11 3.47
N LEU A 117 -16.33 3.87 4.00
CA LEU A 117 -16.33 2.65 3.20
C LEU A 117 -17.59 2.56 2.33
N LYS A 118 -17.38 2.43 1.03
CA LYS A 118 -18.40 2.03 0.05
C LYS A 118 -18.12 0.59 -0.36
N ALA A 119 -19.02 -0.28 0.03
CA ALA A 119 -18.96 -1.71 -0.21
C ALA A 119 -19.96 -2.13 -1.30
N PRO A 120 -19.78 -3.29 -1.95
CA PRO A 120 -20.83 -3.88 -2.77
C PRO A 120 -22.09 -4.14 -1.91
N GLY A 121 -23.27 -4.00 -2.50
CA GLY A 121 -24.53 -4.20 -1.78
C GLY A 121 -24.67 -5.63 -1.22
N GLN A 122 -24.02 -6.60 -1.86
CA GLN A 122 -23.91 -7.98 -1.42
C GLN A 122 -22.57 -8.55 -1.89
N LEU A 123 -21.88 -9.28 -1.01
CA LEU A 123 -20.68 -10.03 -1.40
C LEU A 123 -21.01 -11.18 -2.34
N SER A 124 -20.10 -11.46 -3.25
CA SER A 124 -20.28 -12.53 -4.23
C SER A 124 -18.98 -13.29 -4.46
N ALA A 125 -19.07 -14.60 -4.60
CA ALA A 125 -17.96 -15.45 -5.05
C ALA A 125 -17.87 -15.55 -6.58
N SER A 126 -18.88 -15.07 -7.32
CA SER A 126 -18.92 -15.15 -8.79
C SER A 126 -18.37 -13.92 -9.49
N GLN A 127 -18.05 -12.87 -8.75
CA GLN A 127 -17.50 -11.61 -9.29
C GLN A 127 -16.54 -10.96 -8.30
N THR A 128 -15.71 -10.09 -8.79
CA THR A 128 -14.82 -9.27 -7.95
C THR A 128 -15.64 -8.30 -7.11
N ASN A 129 -15.35 -8.25 -5.81
CA ASN A 129 -15.99 -7.35 -4.87
C ASN A 129 -15.10 -6.13 -4.69
N HIS A 130 -15.61 -4.97 -5.11
CA HIS A 130 -14.87 -3.71 -5.06
C HIS A 130 -15.28 -2.88 -3.85
N PHE A 131 -14.30 -2.41 -3.12
CA PHE A 131 -14.41 -1.51 -1.98
C PHE A 131 -13.70 -0.21 -2.28
N THR A 132 -14.31 0.91 -1.96
CA THR A 132 -13.67 2.22 -2.01
C THR A 132 -13.85 2.95 -0.69
N PHE A 133 -12.89 3.80 -0.33
CA PHE A 133 -12.86 4.49 0.95
C PHE A 133 -12.05 5.78 0.84
N ASP A 134 -12.00 6.56 1.90
CA ASP A 134 -11.18 7.75 1.93
C ASP A 134 -9.70 7.40 1.77
N LYS A 135 -8.99 8.23 1.00
CA LYS A 135 -7.59 8.03 0.71
C LYS A 135 -6.74 8.01 1.97
N VAL A 136 -5.96 6.96 2.15
CA VAL A 136 -5.02 6.78 3.25
C VAL A 136 -3.60 6.59 2.74
N GLU A 137 -2.61 6.99 3.55
CA GLU A 137 -1.20 6.70 3.32
C GLU A 137 -0.76 5.57 4.23
N THR A 138 -0.34 4.44 3.64
CA THR A 138 -0.04 3.23 4.40
C THR A 138 1.01 2.35 3.72
N TYR A 139 1.63 1.45 4.48
CA TYR A 139 2.48 0.36 3.98
C TYR A 139 1.70 -0.89 3.60
N ALA A 140 0.50 -1.09 4.15
CA ALA A 140 -0.29 -2.28 3.88
C ALA A 140 -1.79 -2.03 4.07
N GLY A 141 -2.59 -2.78 3.33
CA GLY A 141 -4.03 -2.87 3.54
C GLY A 141 -4.44 -4.33 3.74
N ARG A 142 -5.55 -4.55 4.44
CA ARG A 142 -6.09 -5.90 4.65
C ARG A 142 -7.62 -5.92 4.66
N ILE A 143 -8.16 -7.10 4.40
CA ILE A 143 -9.52 -7.47 4.76
C ILE A 143 -9.46 -8.42 5.96
N ARG A 144 -10.14 -8.08 7.05
CA ARG A 144 -10.37 -8.96 8.20
C ARG A 144 -11.78 -9.50 8.13
N MET A 145 -11.94 -10.79 8.32
CA MET A 145 -13.15 -11.52 8.02
C MET A 145 -13.55 -12.43 9.15
N LYS A 146 -14.85 -12.60 9.32
CA LYS A 146 -15.44 -13.55 10.26
C LYS A 146 -16.22 -14.59 9.46
N LYS A 147 -15.91 -15.87 9.68
CA LYS A 147 -16.56 -16.95 8.94
C LYS A 147 -18.07 -17.00 9.22
N ALA A 148 -18.83 -17.42 8.24
CA ALA A 148 -20.25 -17.64 8.39
C ALA A 148 -20.54 -18.86 9.30
N ASN A 149 -21.71 -18.85 9.95
CA ASN A 149 -22.13 -19.99 10.75
C ASN A 149 -22.32 -21.23 9.84
N GLY A 150 -21.81 -22.37 10.27
CA GLY A 150 -21.91 -23.61 9.52
C GLY A 150 -20.87 -23.77 8.41
N THR A 151 -19.91 -22.85 8.31
CA THR A 151 -18.73 -23.01 7.42
C THR A 151 -17.46 -23.29 8.23
N ASP A 152 -16.48 -23.94 7.60
CA ASP A 152 -15.22 -24.28 8.24
C ASP A 152 -14.18 -23.15 8.15
N GLY A 153 -14.42 -22.15 7.29
CA GLY A 153 -13.52 -21.02 7.11
C GLY A 153 -13.97 -20.02 6.07
N VAL A 154 -13.10 -19.06 5.79
CA VAL A 154 -13.18 -18.10 4.67
C VAL A 154 -12.11 -18.41 3.63
N GLY A 155 -12.31 -17.95 2.40
CA GLY A 155 -11.36 -18.19 1.33
C GLY A 155 -11.33 -17.07 0.29
N LEU A 156 -10.16 -16.85 -0.29
CA LEU A 156 -9.90 -15.87 -1.34
C LEU A 156 -9.11 -16.52 -2.46
N THR A 157 -9.29 -16.03 -3.67
CA THR A 157 -8.43 -16.35 -4.81
C THR A 157 -7.56 -15.16 -5.22
N GLU A 158 -7.99 -13.94 -4.91
CA GLU A 158 -7.21 -12.74 -5.21
C GLU A 158 -7.56 -11.61 -4.26
N ILE A 159 -6.59 -10.79 -3.93
CA ILE A 159 -6.75 -9.50 -3.26
C ILE A 159 -5.91 -8.45 -3.97
N THR A 160 -6.54 -7.41 -4.47
CA THR A 160 -5.88 -6.34 -5.22
C THR A 160 -6.06 -5.01 -4.49
N ILE A 161 -4.98 -4.30 -4.26
CA ILE A 161 -4.99 -2.93 -3.76
C ILE A 161 -4.20 -2.07 -4.74
N LEU A 162 -4.87 -1.13 -5.39
CA LEU A 162 -4.22 -0.19 -6.29
C LEU A 162 -3.87 1.09 -5.53
N GLY A 163 -2.64 1.51 -5.65
CA GLY A 163 -2.17 2.71 -4.98
C GLY A 163 -1.06 3.44 -5.72
N ASN A 164 -1.04 4.75 -5.55
CA ASN A 164 0.04 5.58 -6.06
C ASN A 164 1.20 5.63 -5.06
N LYS A 165 2.42 5.63 -5.57
CA LYS A 165 3.59 5.82 -4.72
C LYS A 165 3.43 7.16 -3.99
N VAL A 166 3.56 7.14 -2.67
CA VAL A 166 3.69 8.38 -1.90
C VAL A 166 4.99 9.02 -2.40
N PRO A 167 4.94 10.25 -2.89
CA PRO A 167 6.17 10.95 -3.17
C PRO A 167 6.97 10.88 -1.87
N SER A 168 8.11 10.26 -1.90
CA SER A 168 9.03 10.39 -0.77
C SER A 168 9.14 11.89 -0.53
N ALA A 169 8.87 12.32 0.70
CA ALA A 169 9.56 13.47 1.22
C ALA A 169 11.02 13.02 1.45
N SER A 170 11.61 12.33 0.46
CA SER A 170 13.04 12.34 0.32
C SER A 170 13.33 13.81 0.30
N SER A 171 14.19 14.26 1.13
CA SER A 171 15.05 15.38 0.84
C SER A 171 15.52 15.17 -0.60
N SER A 172 14.67 15.57 -1.56
CA SER A 172 15.11 15.76 -2.92
C SER A 172 16.26 16.70 -2.71
N GLU A 173 17.49 16.20 -2.80
CA GLU A 173 18.62 17.06 -2.75
C GLU A 173 18.46 17.96 -3.97
N ILE A 174 17.80 19.07 -3.73
CA ILE A 174 17.70 20.11 -4.73
C ILE A 174 19.08 20.73 -4.75
N SER A 175 19.78 20.53 -5.84
CA SER A 175 21.02 21.22 -6.11
C SER A 175 20.70 22.45 -6.96
N ILE A 176 20.98 23.62 -6.42
CA ILE A 176 20.89 24.88 -7.18
C ILE A 176 22.31 25.35 -7.46
N GLN A 177 22.56 25.66 -8.71
CA GLN A 177 23.82 26.26 -9.15
C GLN A 177 23.56 27.63 -9.78
N VAL A 178 24.42 28.56 -9.46
CA VAL A 178 24.45 29.90 -10.01
C VAL A 178 25.79 30.07 -10.75
N ASP A 179 25.72 30.30 -12.03
CA ASP A 179 26.91 30.41 -12.91
C ASP A 179 27.86 29.20 -12.75
N GLY A 180 27.30 28.00 -12.63
CA GLY A 180 28.04 26.74 -12.48
C GLY A 180 28.62 26.47 -11.10
N LYS A 181 28.34 27.31 -10.09
CA LYS A 181 28.75 27.10 -8.70
C LYS A 181 27.53 26.77 -7.85
N SER A 182 27.67 25.80 -6.96
CA SER A 182 26.61 25.47 -5.99
C SER A 182 26.25 26.69 -5.16
N LEU A 183 24.94 26.88 -4.93
CA LEU A 183 24.44 27.94 -4.09
C LEU A 183 24.85 27.66 -2.63
N GLU A 184 25.74 28.51 -2.09
CA GLU A 184 26.21 28.37 -0.72
C GLU A 184 25.06 28.52 0.28
N HIS A 185 25.09 27.72 1.33
CA HIS A 185 24.06 27.71 2.39
C HIS A 185 22.63 27.43 1.88
N PHE A 186 22.49 26.68 0.79
CA PHE A 186 21.18 26.25 0.36
C PHE A 186 20.48 25.43 1.45
N ASN A 187 19.24 25.84 1.78
CA ASN A 187 18.37 25.15 2.73
C ASN A 187 17.00 24.97 2.08
N PRO A 188 16.55 23.72 1.81
CA PRO A 188 15.29 23.44 1.11
C PRO A 188 14.04 24.00 1.83
N ALA A 189 14.14 24.29 3.13
CA ALA A 189 13.05 24.93 3.89
C ALA A 189 12.97 26.44 3.69
N LYS A 190 13.98 27.05 3.06
CA LYS A 190 14.01 28.49 2.77
C LYS A 190 13.53 28.76 1.34
N THR A 191 12.53 29.60 1.18
CA THR A 191 11.88 29.86 -0.10
C THR A 191 12.52 30.98 -0.93
N ASP A 192 13.31 31.86 -0.31
CA ASP A 192 13.86 33.05 -0.93
C ASP A 192 15.38 33.15 -0.78
N TYR A 193 16.05 33.33 -1.88
CA TYR A 193 17.51 33.54 -1.94
C TYR A 193 17.86 34.80 -2.71
N HIS A 194 18.78 35.57 -2.19
CA HIS A 194 19.35 36.72 -2.89
C HIS A 194 20.57 36.29 -3.68
N ILE A 195 20.51 36.46 -4.99
CA ILE A 195 21.59 36.13 -5.91
C ILE A 195 22.15 37.47 -6.45
N PRO A 196 23.47 37.62 -6.56
CA PRO A 196 24.04 38.83 -7.13
C PRO A 196 23.48 39.15 -8.53
N GLN A 197 23.16 40.39 -8.78
CA GLN A 197 22.51 40.86 -10.03
C GLN A 197 23.33 40.55 -11.31
N ALA A 198 24.63 40.28 -11.16
CA ALA A 198 25.50 39.94 -12.27
C ALA A 198 25.40 38.45 -12.70
N SER A 199 24.67 37.61 -11.94
CA SER A 199 24.53 36.17 -12.23
C SER A 199 23.64 35.95 -13.45
N LYS A 200 24.08 35.15 -14.39
CA LYS A 200 23.42 35.00 -15.70
C LYS A 200 22.73 33.66 -15.89
N VAL A 201 23.17 32.62 -15.17
CA VAL A 201 22.68 31.26 -15.37
C VAL A 201 22.32 30.65 -14.04
N ILE A 202 21.05 30.26 -13.88
CA ILE A 202 20.57 29.48 -12.74
C ILE A 202 20.18 28.11 -13.27
N THR A 203 20.77 27.06 -12.70
CA THR A 203 20.37 25.69 -12.97
C THR A 203 19.93 25.02 -11.66
N ALA A 204 18.95 24.16 -11.74
CA ALA A 204 18.50 23.38 -10.60
C ALA A 204 18.25 21.95 -11.05
N THR A 205 18.69 21.00 -10.24
CA THR A 205 18.44 19.58 -10.43
C THR A 205 17.81 19.03 -9.17
N ALA A 206 16.84 18.14 -9.33
CA ALA A 206 16.30 17.34 -8.23
C ALA A 206 16.85 15.92 -8.36
N SER A 207 17.24 15.30 -7.24
CA SER A 207 17.41 13.85 -7.18
C SER A 207 16.02 13.20 -7.41
N ASP A 208 15.96 11.95 -7.79
CA ASP A 208 14.72 11.15 -7.93
C ASP A 208 13.75 11.56 -9.05
N ASN A 209 14.25 12.06 -10.19
CA ASN A 209 13.42 12.43 -11.35
C ASN A 209 12.35 13.51 -11.06
N GLY A 210 12.49 14.29 -10.00
CA GLY A 210 11.66 15.46 -9.78
C GLY A 210 11.76 16.45 -10.95
N LEU A 211 10.63 16.94 -11.43
CA LEU A 211 10.60 17.94 -12.48
C LEU A 211 10.87 19.32 -11.88
N VAL A 212 11.97 19.94 -12.26
CA VAL A 212 12.27 21.33 -11.91
C VAL A 212 11.94 22.24 -13.10
N THR A 213 11.04 23.17 -12.87
CA THR A 213 10.74 24.22 -13.86
C THR A 213 11.34 25.53 -13.39
N ILE A 214 12.18 26.14 -14.19
CA ILE A 214 12.73 27.46 -13.93
C ILE A 214 11.91 28.51 -14.71
N VAL A 215 11.28 29.41 -14.00
CA VAL A 215 10.57 30.57 -14.58
C VAL A 215 11.48 31.77 -14.40
N PRO A 216 12.18 32.23 -15.46
CA PRO A 216 13.08 33.37 -15.37
C PRO A 216 12.34 34.66 -15.05
N ALA A 217 13.05 35.57 -14.41
CA ALA A 217 12.54 36.93 -14.23
C ALA A 217 12.33 37.62 -15.57
N THR A 218 11.22 38.35 -15.69
CA THR A 218 10.89 39.10 -16.88
C THR A 218 11.48 40.51 -16.89
N SER A 219 12.10 40.91 -15.82
CA SER A 219 12.80 42.19 -15.66
C SER A 219 14.03 42.04 -14.78
N PRO A 220 15.01 42.95 -14.84
CA PRO A 220 16.23 42.89 -14.00
C PRO A 220 15.94 42.94 -12.50
N GLU A 221 14.79 43.45 -12.10
CA GLU A 221 14.33 43.55 -10.71
C GLU A 221 13.36 42.41 -10.32
N GLY A 222 13.05 41.54 -11.29
CA GLY A 222 12.11 40.45 -11.09
C GLY A 222 12.75 39.24 -10.39
N ALA A 223 11.91 38.40 -9.81
CA ALA A 223 12.31 37.15 -9.19
C ALA A 223 12.26 35.99 -10.17
N THR A 224 13.33 35.22 -10.27
CA THR A 224 13.32 33.88 -10.90
C THR A 224 12.65 32.89 -9.95
N ARG A 225 11.69 32.12 -10.43
CA ARG A 225 10.97 31.13 -9.63
C ARG A 225 11.40 29.71 -10.03
N LEU A 226 11.67 28.91 -9.04
CA LEU A 226 11.86 27.46 -9.19
C LEU A 226 10.57 26.77 -8.76
N ILE A 227 9.98 26.00 -9.65
CA ILE A 227 8.76 25.23 -9.38
C ILE A 227 9.16 23.75 -9.41
N LEU A 228 8.99 23.09 -8.28
CA LEU A 228 9.21 21.65 -8.13
C LEU A 228 7.85 20.94 -8.25
N LYS A 229 7.81 19.86 -9.01
CA LYS A 229 6.65 18.99 -9.16
C LYS A 229 7.02 17.54 -8.95
#